data_66e13a38bd9750be7736318557e0e79e
#
_entry.id   66e13a38bd9750be7736318557e0e79e
#
_cell.length_a   1.000
_cell.length_b   1.000
_cell.length_c   1.000
_cell.angle_alpha   90.00
_cell.angle_beta   90.00
_cell.angle_gamma   90.00
#
_symmetry.space_group_name_H-M   'P 1'
#
loop_
_entity.id
_entity.type
_entity.pdbx_description
1 polymer ?
#
loop_
_entity_poly.entity_id
_entity_poly.type
_entity_poly.pdbx_seq_one_letter_code
_entity_poly.pdbx_strand_id
1 'polypeptide(L)'
;MKRAPLRESAGGVRVAISAEETRLLQALILEHCGVSLGADAGFLFERRLGPRLDALSLGTFLEYFHYLSHDLGGPEELEECVERITTHETYFFREQFQLDAFSREIVPDLLRRGAPRRDLAVWSAGCSTGEEAYTIAMLLADVAPELVPQILGTDIS
;
A
#
# COMPACT_ATOMS: atom_id res chain seq x y z
N MET A 1 13.12 31.32 -17.73
CA MET A 1 13.74 30.34 -16.83
C MET A 1 13.81 28.99 -17.54
N LYS A 2 15.01 28.56 -17.97
CA LYS A 2 15.20 27.27 -18.68
C LYS A 2 15.19 26.14 -17.63
N ARG A 3 14.28 25.18 -17.79
CA ARG A 3 14.27 23.94 -17.01
C ARG A 3 15.55 23.14 -17.34
N ALA A 4 16.31 22.79 -16.31
CA ALA A 4 17.44 21.88 -16.44
C ALA A 4 16.94 20.49 -16.83
N PRO A 5 17.65 19.74 -17.69
CA PRO A 5 17.27 18.38 -18.05
C PRO A 5 17.46 17.47 -16.83
N LEU A 6 16.46 16.61 -16.59
CA LEU A 6 16.55 15.50 -15.66
C LEU A 6 17.75 14.63 -16.08
N ARG A 7 18.71 14.46 -15.18
CA ARG A 7 19.80 13.51 -15.38
C ARG A 7 19.20 12.11 -15.38
N GLU A 8 19.21 11.46 -16.54
CA GLU A 8 19.10 10.01 -16.61
C GLU A 8 20.22 9.41 -15.75
N SER A 9 19.85 8.65 -14.73
CA SER A 9 20.78 7.90 -13.91
C SER A 9 21.45 6.85 -14.81
N ALA A 10 22.76 6.96 -14.94
CA ALA A 10 23.61 5.97 -15.60
C ALA A 10 23.32 4.57 -15.05
N GLY A 11 23.28 3.57 -15.93
CA GLY A 11 22.93 2.20 -15.65
C GLY A 11 23.66 1.59 -14.45
N GLY A 12 23.00 1.54 -13.32
CA GLY A 12 23.43 0.73 -12.19
C GLY A 12 23.41 -0.74 -12.60
N VAL A 13 24.44 -1.49 -12.24
CA VAL A 13 24.47 -2.94 -12.43
C VAL A 13 23.27 -3.51 -11.66
N ARG A 14 22.30 -4.11 -12.38
CA ARG A 14 21.18 -4.76 -11.72
C ARG A 14 21.71 -5.93 -10.90
N VAL A 15 21.59 -5.84 -9.60
CA VAL A 15 21.89 -6.95 -8.70
C VAL A 15 20.79 -7.99 -8.89
N ALA A 16 21.16 -9.19 -9.36
CA ALA A 16 20.22 -10.29 -9.48
C ALA A 16 19.94 -10.88 -8.09
N ILE A 17 18.68 -11.24 -7.85
CA ILE A 17 18.26 -11.89 -6.61
C ILE A 17 18.15 -13.40 -6.80
N SER A 18 18.67 -14.16 -5.86
CA SER A 18 18.50 -15.62 -5.83
C SER A 18 17.11 -16.02 -5.29
N ALA A 19 16.72 -17.28 -5.55
CA ALA A 19 15.48 -17.82 -5.00
C ALA A 19 15.49 -17.91 -3.45
N GLU A 20 16.66 -18.05 -2.85
CA GLU A 20 16.83 -18.09 -1.39
C GLU A 20 16.65 -16.70 -0.79
N GLU A 21 17.32 -15.67 -1.33
CA GLU A 21 17.17 -14.27 -0.91
C GLU A 21 15.73 -13.80 -1.07
N THR A 22 15.08 -14.19 -2.18
CA THR A 22 13.66 -13.89 -2.41
C THR A 22 12.79 -14.45 -1.27
N ARG A 23 13.00 -15.71 -0.87
CA ARG A 23 12.24 -16.33 0.23
C ARG A 23 12.49 -15.67 1.58
N LEU A 24 13.74 -15.29 1.85
CA LEU A 24 14.09 -14.60 3.09
C LEU A 24 13.37 -13.25 3.20
N LEU A 25 13.40 -12.46 2.14
CA LEU A 25 12.73 -11.17 2.12
C LEU A 25 11.19 -11.32 2.16
N GLN A 26 10.62 -12.29 1.44
CA GLN A 26 9.18 -12.59 1.53
C GLN A 26 8.75 -12.94 2.95
N ALA A 27 9.53 -13.77 3.67
CA ALA A 27 9.24 -14.16 5.04
C ALA A 27 9.31 -12.95 5.99
N LEU A 28 10.34 -12.12 5.87
CA LEU A 28 10.52 -10.93 6.69
C LEU A 28 9.36 -9.94 6.49
N ILE A 29 8.97 -9.66 5.25
CA ILE A 29 7.87 -8.76 4.92
C ILE A 29 6.54 -9.31 5.42
N LEU A 30 6.28 -10.60 5.23
CA LEU A 30 5.07 -11.26 5.73
C LEU A 30 4.97 -11.16 7.26
N GLU A 31 6.07 -11.37 7.96
CA GLU A 31 6.12 -11.27 9.43
C GLU A 31 5.89 -9.82 9.90
N HIS A 32 6.48 -8.85 9.19
CA HIS A 32 6.42 -7.44 9.58
C HIS A 32 5.03 -6.81 9.35
N CYS A 33 4.44 -7.01 8.17
CA CYS A 33 3.21 -6.30 7.78
C CYS A 33 2.07 -7.19 7.26
N GLY A 34 2.26 -8.52 7.22
CA GLY A 34 1.22 -9.45 6.76
C GLY A 34 1.06 -9.53 5.22
N VAL A 35 1.89 -8.82 4.45
CA VAL A 35 1.83 -8.86 2.98
C VAL A 35 2.45 -10.13 2.44
N SER A 36 1.63 -10.95 1.78
CA SER A 36 2.08 -12.16 1.09
C SER A 36 2.37 -11.86 -0.37
N LEU A 37 3.62 -11.97 -0.77
CA LEU A 37 4.07 -11.74 -2.14
C LEU A 37 4.11 -13.06 -2.92
N GLY A 38 3.66 -13.03 -4.18
CA GLY A 38 3.58 -14.19 -5.06
C GLY A 38 4.92 -14.64 -5.65
N ALA A 39 4.86 -15.53 -6.65
CA ALA A 39 6.02 -16.12 -7.30
C ALA A 39 6.95 -15.09 -7.99
N ASP A 40 6.39 -13.96 -8.42
CA ASP A 40 7.12 -12.91 -9.13
C ASP A 40 7.84 -11.91 -8.19
N ALA A 41 7.88 -12.20 -6.88
CA ALA A 41 8.47 -11.32 -5.88
C ALA A 41 9.95 -10.99 -6.19
N GLY A 42 10.72 -11.95 -6.71
CA GLY A 42 12.11 -11.70 -7.09
C GLY A 42 12.25 -10.55 -8.10
N PHE A 43 11.46 -10.57 -9.17
CA PHE A 43 11.45 -9.49 -10.16
C PHE A 43 11.01 -8.15 -9.55
N LEU A 44 10.02 -8.18 -8.66
CA LEU A 44 9.57 -7.00 -7.93
C LEU A 44 10.70 -6.41 -7.07
N PHE A 45 11.42 -7.26 -6.33
CA PHE A 45 12.53 -6.85 -5.48
C PHE A 45 13.68 -6.25 -6.29
N GLU A 46 14.13 -6.91 -7.35
CA GLU A 46 15.17 -6.36 -8.24
C GLU A 46 14.81 -4.97 -8.76
N ARG A 47 13.56 -4.79 -9.17
CA ARG A 47 13.10 -3.54 -9.76
C ARG A 47 12.93 -2.42 -8.73
N ARG A 48 12.35 -2.71 -7.57
CA ARG A 48 11.93 -1.69 -6.60
C ARG A 48 12.93 -1.47 -5.47
N LEU A 49 13.67 -2.52 -5.09
CA LEU A 49 14.64 -2.46 -4.00
C LEU A 49 16.10 -2.34 -4.49
N GLY A 50 16.39 -2.67 -5.75
CA GLY A 50 17.73 -2.46 -6.33
C GLY A 50 18.31 -1.07 -6.06
N PRO A 51 17.56 0.03 -6.26
CA PRO A 51 18.02 1.37 -5.93
C PRO A 51 18.34 1.60 -4.44
N ARG A 52 17.75 0.79 -3.53
CA ARG A 52 18.06 0.87 -2.10
C ARG A 52 19.40 0.25 -1.78
N LEU A 53 19.70 -0.89 -2.42
CA LEU A 53 21.03 -1.51 -2.29
C LEU A 53 22.12 -0.51 -2.70
N ASP A 54 21.95 0.17 -3.82
CA ASP A 54 22.88 1.20 -4.28
C ASP A 54 23.04 2.34 -3.26
N ALA A 55 21.90 2.83 -2.73
CA ALA A 55 21.88 3.93 -1.76
C ALA A 55 22.58 3.57 -0.44
N LEU A 56 22.45 2.30 0.00
CA LEU A 56 23.06 1.77 1.21
C LEU A 56 24.47 1.19 0.96
N SER A 57 24.95 1.21 -0.30
CA SER A 57 26.23 0.62 -0.71
C SER A 57 26.32 -0.89 -0.40
N LEU A 58 25.22 -1.60 -0.58
CA LEU A 58 25.13 -3.05 -0.42
C LEU A 58 25.26 -3.74 -1.78
N GLY A 59 25.98 -4.87 -1.81
CA GLY A 59 26.28 -5.60 -3.03
C GLY A 59 25.30 -6.71 -3.38
N THR A 60 24.52 -7.19 -2.40
CA THR A 60 23.62 -8.34 -2.56
C THR A 60 22.31 -8.16 -1.79
N PHE A 61 21.26 -8.89 -2.20
CA PHE A 61 20.00 -8.93 -1.45
C PHE A 61 20.13 -9.67 -0.11
N LEU A 62 21.13 -10.54 0.05
CA LEU A 62 21.42 -11.15 1.34
C LEU A 62 21.98 -10.11 2.34
N GLU A 63 22.88 -9.24 1.90
CA GLU A 63 23.35 -8.12 2.73
C GLU A 63 22.20 -7.17 3.10
N TYR A 64 21.28 -6.91 2.17
CA TYR A 64 20.09 -6.10 2.43
C TYR A 64 19.16 -6.78 3.46
N PHE A 65 18.91 -8.07 3.33
CA PHE A 65 18.16 -8.84 4.33
C PHE A 65 18.80 -8.76 5.72
N HIS A 66 20.13 -8.89 5.81
CA HIS A 66 20.84 -8.75 7.09
C HIS A 66 20.74 -7.35 7.65
N TYR A 67 20.86 -6.33 6.80
CA TYR A 67 20.66 -4.94 7.19
C TYR A 67 19.27 -4.71 7.79
N LEU A 68 18.22 -5.12 7.08
CA LEU A 68 16.83 -5.00 7.56
C LEU A 68 16.59 -5.71 8.91
N SER A 69 17.26 -6.87 9.11
CA SER A 69 16.98 -7.73 10.26
C SER A 69 17.80 -7.40 11.50
N HIS A 70 19.00 -6.81 11.36
CA HIS A 70 19.97 -6.75 12.46
C HIS A 70 20.62 -5.38 12.68
N ASP A 71 20.59 -4.47 11.70
CA ASP A 71 21.19 -3.16 11.82
C ASP A 71 20.29 -2.17 12.59
N LEU A 72 20.92 -1.17 13.20
CA LEU A 72 20.19 -0.11 13.92
C LEU A 72 19.25 0.69 13.01
N GLY A 73 19.59 0.86 11.74
CA GLY A 73 18.76 1.49 10.72
C GLY A 73 17.76 0.54 10.05
N GLY A 74 17.79 -0.75 10.41
CA GLY A 74 16.94 -1.79 9.80
C GLY A 74 15.45 -1.54 9.91
N PRO A 75 14.91 -1.17 11.07
CA PRO A 75 13.47 -0.90 11.21
C PRO A 75 12.97 0.22 10.30
N GLU A 76 13.67 1.35 10.22
CA GLU A 76 13.32 2.47 9.35
C GLU A 76 13.42 2.09 7.86
N GLU A 77 14.45 1.33 7.51
CA GLU A 77 14.61 0.83 6.14
C GLU A 77 13.58 -0.24 5.78
N LEU A 78 13.09 -1.01 6.74
CA LEU A 78 12.05 -2.00 6.52
C LEU A 78 10.70 -1.32 6.17
N GLU A 79 10.37 -0.20 6.80
CA GLU A 79 9.24 0.65 6.41
C GLU A 79 9.40 1.17 4.97
N GLU A 80 10.57 1.70 4.64
CA GLU A 80 10.88 2.15 3.27
C GLU A 80 10.80 0.98 2.26
N CYS A 81 11.23 -0.23 2.65
CA CYS A 81 11.11 -1.44 1.85
C CYS A 81 9.63 -1.75 1.56
N VAL A 82 8.78 -1.77 2.59
CA VAL A 82 7.33 -2.02 2.45
C VAL A 82 6.69 -0.96 1.57
N GLU A 83 6.99 0.31 1.79
CA GLU A 83 6.53 1.42 0.96
C GLU A 83 6.84 1.20 -0.51
N ARG A 84 8.05 0.77 -0.83
CA ARG A 84 8.47 0.55 -2.23
C ARG A 84 7.86 -0.66 -2.90
N ILE A 85 7.56 -1.72 -2.16
CA ILE A 85 7.02 -2.95 -2.74
C ILE A 85 5.50 -2.92 -2.88
N THR A 86 4.83 -2.10 -2.09
CA THR A 86 3.37 -1.93 -2.15
C THR A 86 2.93 -1.07 -3.33
N THR A 87 1.66 -1.16 -3.68
CA THR A 87 1.07 -0.39 -4.78
C THR A 87 0.17 0.67 -4.18
N HIS A 88 0.51 1.94 -4.39
CA HIS A 88 -0.23 3.09 -3.86
C HIS A 88 -1.21 3.70 -4.87
N GLU A 89 -1.61 2.94 -5.90
CA GLU A 89 -2.54 3.45 -6.90
C GLU A 89 -3.94 3.58 -6.30
N THR A 90 -4.39 4.80 -6.14
CA THR A 90 -5.74 5.13 -5.70
C THR A 90 -6.29 6.32 -6.48
N TYR A 91 -7.60 6.36 -6.67
CA TYR A 91 -8.32 7.49 -7.29
C TYR A 91 -9.79 7.47 -6.85
N PHE A 92 -10.43 8.62 -6.91
CA PHE A 92 -11.84 8.76 -6.57
C PHE A 92 -12.73 7.88 -7.44
N PHE A 93 -13.71 7.24 -6.82
CA PHE A 93 -14.67 6.34 -7.48
C PHE A 93 -14.03 5.13 -8.16
N ARG A 94 -12.91 4.65 -7.65
CA ARG A 94 -12.31 3.38 -8.07
C ARG A 94 -13.27 2.24 -7.73
N GLU A 95 -13.28 1.18 -8.58
CA GLU A 95 -14.13 0.01 -8.40
C GLU A 95 -15.63 0.34 -8.35
N GLN A 96 -16.12 1.04 -9.36
CA GLN A 96 -17.49 1.53 -9.46
C GLN A 96 -18.56 0.46 -9.15
N PHE A 97 -18.32 -0.79 -9.51
CA PHE A 97 -19.24 -1.89 -9.24
C PHE A 97 -19.44 -2.11 -7.72
N GLN A 98 -18.37 -2.05 -6.95
CA GLN A 98 -18.42 -2.19 -5.48
C GLN A 98 -19.11 -0.97 -4.85
N LEU A 99 -18.83 0.22 -5.35
CA LEU A 99 -19.46 1.46 -4.89
C LEU A 99 -20.96 1.48 -5.19
N ASP A 100 -21.38 0.97 -6.33
CA ASP A 100 -22.79 0.81 -6.68
C ASP A 100 -23.50 -0.17 -5.73
N ALA A 101 -22.90 -1.31 -5.45
CA ALA A 101 -23.43 -2.27 -4.48
C ALA A 101 -23.50 -1.66 -3.07
N PHE A 102 -22.48 -0.93 -2.65
CA PHE A 102 -22.45 -0.23 -1.36
C PHE A 102 -23.59 0.79 -1.25
N SER A 103 -23.74 1.67 -2.23
CA SER A 103 -24.70 2.78 -2.19
C SER A 103 -26.14 2.35 -2.45
N ARG A 104 -26.40 1.37 -3.34
CA ARG A 104 -27.74 0.99 -3.78
C ARG A 104 -28.32 -0.21 -3.04
N GLU A 105 -27.47 -1.05 -2.44
CA GLU A 105 -27.91 -2.29 -1.79
C GLU A 105 -27.57 -2.29 -0.31
N ILE A 106 -26.28 -2.15 0.07
CA ILE A 106 -25.81 -2.32 1.44
C ILE A 106 -26.35 -1.22 2.36
N VAL A 107 -26.15 0.05 2.01
CA VAL A 107 -26.59 1.17 2.85
C VAL A 107 -28.12 1.18 3.02
N PRO A 108 -28.94 1.07 1.94
CA PRO A 108 -30.39 0.98 2.09
C PRO A 108 -30.85 -0.23 2.92
N ASP A 109 -30.17 -1.37 2.82
CA ASP A 109 -30.52 -2.55 3.62
C ASP A 109 -30.23 -2.36 5.11
N LEU A 110 -29.08 -1.80 5.45
CA LEU A 110 -28.73 -1.45 6.84
C LEU A 110 -29.75 -0.49 7.45
N LEU A 111 -30.17 0.53 6.71
CA LEU A 111 -31.17 1.49 7.18
C LEU A 111 -32.55 0.85 7.37
N ARG A 112 -32.96 -0.06 6.47
CA ARG A 112 -34.22 -0.81 6.61
C ARG A 112 -34.24 -1.73 7.83
N ARG A 113 -33.08 -2.30 8.19
CA ARG A 113 -32.93 -3.16 9.38
C ARG A 113 -32.89 -2.37 10.69
N GLY A 114 -33.01 -1.05 10.64
CA GLY A 114 -33.03 -0.20 11.82
C GLY A 114 -31.66 0.11 12.41
N ALA A 115 -30.61 0.05 11.60
CA ALA A 115 -29.30 0.55 12.03
C ALA A 115 -29.42 1.99 12.51
N PRO A 116 -28.91 2.32 13.70
CA PRO A 116 -28.99 3.68 14.22
C PRO A 116 -28.30 4.64 13.25
N ARG A 117 -28.98 5.72 12.87
CA ARG A 117 -28.47 6.69 11.89
C ARG A 117 -27.18 7.39 12.29
N ARG A 118 -26.82 7.33 13.59
CA ARG A 118 -25.60 7.95 14.14
C ARG A 118 -24.47 6.94 14.37
N ASP A 119 -24.72 5.64 14.17
CA ASP A 119 -23.77 4.59 14.53
C ASP A 119 -23.24 3.85 13.29
N LEU A 120 -23.45 4.39 12.09
CA LEU A 120 -22.84 3.81 10.90
C LEU A 120 -21.34 4.10 10.92
N ALA A 121 -20.57 3.03 11.13
CA ALA A 121 -19.10 3.05 11.05
C ALA A 121 -18.66 2.31 9.78
N VAL A 122 -17.76 2.92 9.02
CA VAL A 122 -17.18 2.34 7.81
C VAL A 122 -15.66 2.35 7.96
N TRP A 123 -15.06 1.23 7.65
CA TRP A 123 -13.60 1.09 7.64
C TRP A 123 -13.10 0.89 6.21
N SER A 124 -12.29 1.84 5.73
CA SER A 124 -11.54 1.75 4.48
C SER A 124 -10.14 1.23 4.81
N ALA A 125 -9.92 -0.05 4.59
CA ALA A 125 -8.67 -0.74 4.88
C ALA A 125 -7.77 -0.76 3.63
N GLY A 126 -6.57 -0.19 3.72
CA GLY A 126 -5.69 0.00 2.55
C GLY A 126 -6.13 1.22 1.74
N CYS A 127 -6.39 2.35 2.41
CA CYS A 127 -6.96 3.54 1.78
C CYS A 127 -5.94 4.41 1.05
N SER A 128 -4.65 4.10 1.12
CA SER A 128 -3.55 4.91 0.55
C SER A 128 -3.70 6.38 0.95
N THR A 129 -3.78 7.31 0.00
CA THR A 129 -3.92 8.76 0.25
C THR A 129 -5.34 9.21 0.61
N GLY A 130 -6.30 8.27 0.74
CA GLY A 130 -7.61 8.48 1.35
C GLY A 130 -8.77 8.65 0.35
N GLU A 131 -8.55 8.55 -0.96
CA GLU A 131 -9.58 8.75 -1.98
C GLU A 131 -10.78 7.81 -1.80
N GLU A 132 -10.57 6.58 -1.33
CA GLU A 132 -11.66 5.66 -1.04
C GLU A 132 -12.50 6.14 0.15
N ALA A 133 -11.88 6.54 1.24
CA ALA A 133 -12.58 7.05 2.42
C ALA A 133 -13.43 8.28 2.08
N TYR A 134 -12.88 9.22 1.29
CA TYR A 134 -13.63 10.38 0.81
C TYR A 134 -14.72 10.01 -0.20
N THR A 135 -14.48 9.04 -1.08
CA THR A 135 -15.51 8.54 -2.00
C THR A 135 -16.70 7.97 -1.24
N ILE A 136 -16.44 7.17 -0.20
CA ILE A 136 -17.48 6.62 0.68
C ILE A 136 -18.25 7.76 1.36
N ALA A 137 -17.57 8.79 1.87
CA ALA A 137 -18.21 9.95 2.47
C ALA A 137 -19.14 10.69 1.49
N MET A 138 -18.71 10.91 0.27
CA MET A 138 -19.50 11.54 -0.77
C MET A 138 -20.73 10.71 -1.14
N LEU A 139 -20.58 9.40 -1.31
CA LEU A 139 -21.70 8.50 -1.60
C LEU A 139 -22.72 8.47 -0.46
N LEU A 140 -22.28 8.43 0.79
CA LEU A 140 -23.18 8.47 1.94
C LEU A 140 -23.92 9.80 2.05
N ALA A 141 -23.26 10.92 1.75
CA ALA A 141 -23.91 12.23 1.72
C ALA A 141 -24.99 12.35 0.64
N ASP A 142 -24.83 11.62 -0.48
CA ASP A 142 -25.79 11.59 -1.58
C ASP A 142 -26.98 10.65 -1.28
N VAL A 143 -26.73 9.42 -0.84
CA VAL A 143 -27.78 8.40 -0.68
C VAL A 143 -28.48 8.43 0.67
N ALA A 144 -27.88 9.02 1.68
CA ALA A 144 -28.40 9.07 3.04
C ALA A 144 -27.93 10.35 3.77
N PRO A 145 -28.32 11.54 3.33
CA PRO A 145 -27.82 12.83 3.84
C PRO A 145 -28.09 13.06 5.35
N GLU A 146 -29.02 12.31 5.91
CA GLU A 146 -29.33 12.37 7.35
C GLU A 146 -28.36 11.53 8.21
N LEU A 147 -27.48 10.74 7.61
CA LEU A 147 -26.46 10.00 8.35
C LEU A 147 -25.33 10.91 8.81
N VAL A 148 -24.77 10.57 9.96
CA VAL A 148 -23.51 11.15 10.47
C VAL A 148 -22.52 9.98 10.62
N PRO A 149 -21.98 9.47 9.52
CA PRO A 149 -21.13 8.28 9.55
C PRO A 149 -19.79 8.58 10.18
N GLN A 150 -19.21 7.57 10.82
CA GLN A 150 -17.79 7.55 11.18
C GLN A 150 -17.04 6.77 10.12
N ILE A 151 -16.08 7.40 9.47
CA ILE A 151 -15.28 6.75 8.44
C ILE A 151 -13.83 6.74 8.92
N LEU A 152 -13.28 5.52 9.03
CA LEU A 152 -11.88 5.29 9.39
C LEU A 152 -11.14 4.78 8.15
N GLY A 153 -10.12 5.50 7.73
CA GLY A 153 -9.15 5.04 6.74
C GLY A 153 -7.87 4.57 7.43
N THR A 154 -7.33 3.44 7.01
CA THR A 154 -6.01 2.95 7.45
C THR A 154 -5.23 2.41 6.27
N ASP A 155 -3.90 2.60 6.29
CA ASP A 155 -2.98 2.01 5.34
C ASP A 155 -1.72 1.53 6.07
N ILE A 156 -0.90 0.71 5.40
CA ILE A 156 0.37 0.21 5.95
C ILE A 156 1.57 1.09 5.58
N SER A 157 1.34 2.11 4.75
CA SER A 157 2.38 3.03 4.28
C SER A 157 2.04 4.48 4.60
#